data_78223f11b28277fea0356073a4690b78
#
_entry.id   78223f11b28277fea0356073a4690b78
#
_cell.length_a   1.000
_cell.length_b   1.000
_cell.length_c   1.000
_cell.angle_alpha   90.00
_cell.angle_beta   90.00
_cell.angle_gamma   90.00
#
_symmetry.space_group_name_H-M   'P 1'
#
loop_
_entity.id
_entity.type
_entity.pdbx_description
1 polymer ?
#
loop_
_entity_poly.entity_id
_entity_poly.type
_entity_poly.pdbx_seq_one_letter_code
_entity_poly.pdbx_strand_id
1 'polypeptide(L)'
;MTLWELLFTSKKTVPPHLGAWYFLLPTSLVIIAVLSIRFASSKGYRNFWYWGQLIQLLIINAWYIAARLPLSEALPFYHSRMAMWMILFAPNKTFFKQYFALVGVFGSIMALVYPVFYPFPFPHVSSVNNIFGHWALLANCLIYLVRYYKVEKGDTWKICQMTLGVNAIILIANLLTGGNYGFMSKLPVIGDHGSLLNYLIVTSLMTGILILINQLAKYKHKNS
;
A
#
# COMPACT_ATOMS: atom_id res chain seq x y z
N MET A 1 -19.69 19.82 -16.46
CA MET A 1 -18.56 18.89 -16.35
C MET A 1 -19.10 17.50 -16.57
N THR A 2 -18.60 16.80 -17.56
CA THR A 2 -19.00 15.41 -17.85
C THR A 2 -18.41 14.49 -16.78
N LEU A 3 -18.96 13.27 -16.64
CA LEU A 3 -18.40 12.25 -15.73
C LEU A 3 -16.93 11.92 -16.08
N TRP A 4 -16.60 11.92 -17.36
CA TRP A 4 -15.24 11.70 -17.85
C TRP A 4 -14.27 12.80 -17.39
N GLU A 5 -14.66 14.06 -17.54
CA GLU A 5 -13.87 15.19 -17.05
C GLU A 5 -13.68 15.14 -15.53
N LEU A 6 -14.70 14.74 -14.78
CA LEU A 6 -14.62 14.60 -13.33
C LEU A 6 -13.65 13.49 -12.92
N LEU A 7 -13.69 12.34 -13.60
CA LEU A 7 -12.84 11.18 -13.30
C LEU A 7 -11.37 11.41 -13.64
N PHE A 8 -11.05 12.17 -14.70
CA PHE A 8 -9.69 12.24 -15.24
C PHE A 8 -9.11 13.65 -15.32
N THR A 9 -9.70 14.62 -14.64
CA THR A 9 -9.16 15.99 -14.62
C THR A 9 -7.75 16.05 -14.04
N SER A 10 -6.91 16.93 -14.59
CA SER A 10 -5.61 17.29 -13.98
C SER A 10 -5.71 18.58 -13.15
N LYS A 11 -6.88 19.23 -13.13
CA LYS A 11 -7.10 20.48 -12.40
C LYS A 11 -7.25 20.20 -10.91
N LYS A 12 -6.25 20.58 -10.13
CA LYS A 12 -6.27 20.46 -8.67
C LYS A 12 -7.35 21.35 -8.07
N THR A 13 -8.01 20.83 -7.04
CA THR A 13 -9.04 21.51 -6.23
C THR A 13 -8.69 21.35 -4.74
N VAL A 14 -9.68 21.23 -3.88
CA VAL A 14 -9.48 20.79 -2.50
C VAL A 14 -9.66 19.27 -2.42
N PRO A 15 -8.95 18.58 -1.49
CA PRO A 15 -9.19 17.16 -1.25
C PRO A 15 -10.66 16.89 -0.92
N PRO A 16 -11.24 15.76 -1.35
CA PRO A 16 -12.63 15.45 -1.06
C PRO A 16 -12.88 15.32 0.44
N HIS A 17 -14.00 15.90 0.90
CA HIS A 17 -14.44 15.75 2.28
C HIS A 17 -15.01 14.33 2.48
N LEU A 18 -14.48 13.62 3.47
CA LEU A 18 -14.80 12.20 3.66
C LEU A 18 -16.18 11.93 4.26
N GLY A 19 -16.68 12.81 5.14
CA GLY A 19 -17.96 12.57 5.81
C GLY A 19 -18.07 11.17 6.41
N ALA A 20 -19.16 10.46 6.07
CA ALA A 20 -19.39 9.08 6.54
C ALA A 20 -18.32 8.06 6.06
N TRP A 21 -17.60 8.33 4.98
CA TRP A 21 -16.52 7.47 4.49
C TRP A 21 -15.41 7.27 5.51
N TYR A 22 -15.23 8.22 6.42
CA TYR A 22 -14.24 8.10 7.49
C TYR A 22 -14.45 6.85 8.36
N PHE A 23 -15.71 6.42 8.53
CA PHE A 23 -16.08 5.21 9.27
C PHE A 23 -16.23 3.99 8.37
N LEU A 24 -16.70 4.20 7.14
CA LEU A 24 -16.94 3.10 6.20
C LEU A 24 -15.65 2.46 5.68
N LEU A 25 -14.59 3.25 5.47
CA LEU A 25 -13.32 2.74 4.96
C LEU A 25 -12.64 1.76 5.93
N PRO A 26 -12.43 2.08 7.22
CA PRO A 26 -11.88 1.12 8.17
C PRO A 26 -12.78 -0.11 8.35
N THR A 27 -14.10 0.06 8.39
CA THR A 27 -15.05 -1.06 8.48
C THR A 27 -14.93 -1.99 7.28
N SER A 28 -14.79 -1.44 6.07
CA SER A 28 -14.60 -2.22 4.85
C SER A 28 -13.33 -3.08 4.88
N LEU A 29 -12.26 -2.61 5.53
CA LEU A 29 -11.02 -3.39 5.70
C LEU A 29 -11.26 -4.68 6.47
N VAL A 30 -12.07 -4.64 7.53
CA VAL A 30 -12.41 -5.82 8.33
C VAL A 30 -13.17 -6.81 7.46
N ILE A 31 -14.14 -6.36 6.69
CA ILE A 31 -14.93 -7.21 5.77
C ILE A 31 -14.01 -7.85 4.73
N ILE A 32 -13.18 -7.06 4.07
CA ILE A 32 -12.23 -7.56 3.06
C ILE A 32 -11.26 -8.56 3.69
N ALA A 33 -10.76 -8.30 4.89
CA ALA A 33 -9.83 -9.21 5.58
C ALA A 33 -10.49 -10.56 5.88
N VAL A 34 -11.69 -10.56 6.46
CA VAL A 34 -12.44 -11.79 6.78
C VAL A 34 -12.73 -12.59 5.51
N LEU A 35 -13.24 -11.93 4.46
CA LEU A 35 -13.55 -12.59 3.19
C LEU A 35 -12.29 -13.15 2.53
N SER A 36 -11.18 -12.42 2.56
CA SER A 36 -9.91 -12.83 1.95
C SER A 36 -9.32 -14.05 2.64
N ILE A 37 -9.43 -14.13 3.96
CA ILE A 37 -8.99 -15.31 4.72
C ILE A 37 -9.90 -16.52 4.42
N ARG A 38 -11.23 -16.32 4.44
CA ARG A 38 -12.20 -17.38 4.22
C ARG A 38 -12.17 -17.93 2.79
N PHE A 39 -12.05 -17.06 1.80
CA PHE A 39 -12.08 -17.44 0.38
C PHE A 39 -10.70 -17.52 -0.27
N ALA A 40 -9.61 -17.61 0.51
CA ALA A 40 -8.24 -17.71 0.00
C ALA A 40 -8.04 -18.90 -0.96
N SER A 41 -8.78 -20.00 -0.78
CA SER A 41 -8.73 -21.19 -1.65
C SER A 41 -9.56 -21.03 -2.93
N SER A 42 -10.53 -20.14 -2.99
CA SER A 42 -11.40 -19.92 -4.15
C SER A 42 -10.61 -19.31 -5.31
N LYS A 43 -10.58 -20.00 -6.46
CA LYS A 43 -9.91 -19.50 -7.68
C LYS A 43 -10.57 -18.22 -8.21
N GLY A 44 -11.91 -18.17 -8.21
CA GLY A 44 -12.65 -16.99 -8.69
C GLY A 44 -12.35 -15.76 -7.84
N TYR A 45 -12.35 -15.90 -6.49
CA TYR A 45 -12.06 -14.80 -5.57
C TYR A 45 -10.63 -14.27 -5.76
N ARG A 46 -9.65 -15.17 -5.89
CA ARG A 46 -8.26 -14.78 -6.14
C ARG A 46 -8.08 -14.05 -7.48
N ASN A 47 -8.70 -14.60 -8.54
CA ASN A 47 -8.61 -13.98 -9.86
C ASN A 47 -9.27 -12.60 -9.89
N PHE A 48 -10.41 -12.41 -9.21
CA PHE A 48 -11.06 -11.12 -9.09
C PHE A 48 -10.11 -10.07 -8.50
N TRP A 49 -9.48 -10.35 -7.37
CA TRP A 49 -8.57 -9.40 -6.72
C TRP A 49 -7.26 -9.22 -7.49
N TYR A 50 -6.72 -10.28 -8.08
CA TYR A 50 -5.51 -10.19 -8.92
C TYR A 50 -5.73 -9.26 -10.11
N TRP A 51 -6.77 -9.52 -10.91
CA TRP A 51 -7.05 -8.71 -12.08
C TRP A 51 -7.53 -7.30 -11.72
N GLY A 52 -8.34 -7.16 -10.67
CA GLY A 52 -8.73 -5.86 -10.15
C GLY A 52 -7.52 -5.02 -9.75
N GLN A 53 -6.54 -5.61 -9.05
CA GLN A 53 -5.28 -4.96 -8.69
C GLN A 53 -4.47 -4.55 -9.92
N LEU A 54 -4.36 -5.42 -10.91
CA LEU A 54 -3.60 -5.13 -12.12
C LEU A 54 -4.26 -4.02 -12.93
N ILE A 55 -5.56 -4.12 -13.17
CA ILE A 55 -6.31 -3.12 -13.95
C ILE A 55 -6.22 -1.72 -13.30
N GLN A 56 -6.46 -1.64 -11.98
CA GLN A 56 -6.36 -0.36 -11.29
C GLN A 56 -4.95 0.24 -11.35
N LEU A 57 -3.88 -0.58 -11.24
CA LEU A 57 -2.52 -0.10 -11.39
C LEU A 57 -2.25 0.44 -12.80
N LEU A 58 -2.73 -0.24 -13.83
CA LEU A 58 -2.59 0.23 -15.21
C LEU A 58 -3.32 1.56 -15.43
N ILE A 59 -4.55 1.67 -14.94
CA ILE A 59 -5.37 2.89 -15.08
C ILE A 59 -4.69 4.07 -14.38
N ILE A 60 -4.25 3.91 -13.12
CA ILE A 60 -3.66 5.04 -12.39
C ILE A 60 -2.32 5.47 -12.97
N ASN A 61 -1.47 4.52 -13.40
CA ASN A 61 -0.19 4.87 -14.01
C ASN A 61 -0.39 5.51 -15.40
N ALA A 62 -1.36 5.04 -16.21
CA ALA A 62 -1.72 5.68 -17.46
C ALA A 62 -2.19 7.12 -17.23
N TRP A 63 -3.02 7.36 -16.20
CA TRP A 63 -3.44 8.70 -15.84
C TRP A 63 -2.27 9.58 -15.38
N TYR A 64 -1.33 9.07 -14.59
CA TYR A 64 -0.13 9.84 -14.18
C TYR A 64 0.67 10.32 -15.40
N ILE A 65 0.84 9.45 -16.40
CA ILE A 65 1.55 9.78 -17.64
C ILE A 65 0.75 10.81 -18.43
N ALA A 66 -0.55 10.59 -18.63
CA ALA A 66 -1.43 11.48 -19.39
C ALA A 66 -1.55 12.88 -18.76
N ALA A 67 -1.66 12.94 -17.43
CA ALA A 67 -1.71 14.16 -16.64
C ALA A 67 -0.34 14.83 -16.44
N ARG A 68 0.74 14.21 -16.93
CA ARG A 68 2.13 14.69 -16.79
C ARG A 68 2.49 15.03 -15.36
N LEU A 69 2.12 14.16 -14.42
CA LEU A 69 2.47 14.38 -13.02
C LEU A 69 4.00 14.40 -12.82
N PRO A 70 4.51 15.25 -11.93
CA PRO A 70 5.94 15.32 -11.67
C PRO A 70 6.45 14.02 -11.03
N LEU A 71 7.74 13.72 -11.25
CA LEU A 71 8.37 12.52 -10.68
C LEU A 71 8.32 12.48 -9.14
N SER A 72 8.13 13.61 -8.49
CA SER A 72 7.89 13.69 -7.03
C SER A 72 6.55 13.09 -6.56
N GLU A 73 5.60 12.81 -7.49
CA GLU A 73 4.28 12.25 -7.19
C GLU A 73 3.99 10.94 -7.95
N ALA A 74 4.55 10.78 -9.17
CA ALA A 74 4.17 9.72 -10.10
C ALA A 74 4.89 8.38 -9.89
N LEU A 75 6.07 8.37 -9.26
CA LEU A 75 6.85 7.14 -9.09
C LEU A 75 6.22 6.17 -8.07
N PRO A 76 6.47 4.85 -8.21
CA PRO A 76 5.85 3.84 -7.37
C PRO A 76 6.53 3.64 -6.00
N PHE A 77 7.12 4.68 -5.42
CA PHE A 77 7.91 4.58 -4.18
C PHE A 77 7.11 4.73 -2.87
N TYR A 78 5.79 4.90 -2.92
CA TYR A 78 4.98 4.67 -1.72
C TYR A 78 4.99 3.18 -1.36
N HIS A 79 5.18 2.83 -0.09
CA HIS A 79 5.27 1.45 0.37
C HIS A 79 4.13 0.55 -0.13
N SER A 80 2.89 1.04 -0.03
CA SER A 80 1.73 0.32 -0.54
C SER A 80 1.78 0.12 -2.05
N ARG A 81 2.24 1.13 -2.80
CA ARG A 81 2.34 1.04 -4.27
C ARG A 81 3.44 0.06 -4.70
N MET A 82 4.58 0.05 -4.01
CA MET A 82 5.61 -0.98 -4.21
C MET A 82 5.04 -2.37 -3.90
N ALA A 83 4.33 -2.51 -2.79
CA ALA A 83 3.70 -3.78 -2.43
C ALA A 83 2.65 -4.24 -3.47
N MET A 84 1.89 -3.31 -4.06
CA MET A 84 0.94 -3.61 -5.14
C MET A 84 1.61 -4.29 -6.34
N TRP A 85 2.76 -3.79 -6.77
CA TRP A 85 3.53 -4.41 -7.86
C TRP A 85 4.17 -5.73 -7.43
N MET A 86 4.77 -5.76 -6.25
CA MET A 86 5.51 -6.95 -5.78
C MET A 86 4.56 -8.13 -5.48
N ILE A 87 3.36 -7.89 -4.96
CA ILE A 87 2.41 -8.99 -4.70
C ILE A 87 1.89 -9.63 -5.99
N LEU A 88 1.84 -8.89 -7.10
CA LEU A 88 1.46 -9.44 -8.39
C LEU A 88 2.62 -10.17 -9.08
N PHE A 89 3.80 -9.58 -9.14
CA PHE A 89 4.86 -10.00 -10.05
C PHE A 89 6.05 -10.69 -9.38
N ALA A 90 6.30 -10.50 -8.08
CA ALA A 90 7.40 -11.19 -7.42
C ALA A 90 7.17 -12.72 -7.38
N PRO A 91 8.23 -13.53 -7.42
CA PRO A 91 8.12 -14.98 -7.38
C PRO A 91 7.44 -15.46 -6.11
N ASN A 92 6.50 -16.40 -6.23
CA ASN A 92 5.83 -17.00 -5.09
C ASN A 92 6.80 -17.79 -4.20
N LYS A 93 6.46 -17.92 -2.91
CA LYS A 93 7.21 -18.69 -1.91
C LYS A 93 8.61 -18.14 -1.62
N THR A 94 8.89 -16.89 -1.98
CA THR A 94 10.12 -16.19 -1.61
C THR A 94 9.88 -15.32 -0.37
N PHE A 95 10.92 -15.14 0.46
CA PHE A 95 10.85 -14.20 1.58
C PHE A 95 10.62 -12.76 1.11
N PHE A 96 11.15 -12.41 -0.05
CA PHE A 96 10.95 -11.11 -0.67
C PHE A 96 9.46 -10.81 -0.90
N LYS A 97 8.70 -11.72 -1.50
CA LYS A 97 7.25 -11.55 -1.71
C LYS A 97 6.49 -11.57 -0.38
N GLN A 98 6.92 -12.42 0.56
CA GLN A 98 6.34 -12.47 1.90
C GLN A 98 6.51 -11.13 2.64
N TYR A 99 7.68 -10.53 2.57
CA TYR A 99 7.94 -9.19 3.12
C TYR A 99 6.98 -8.15 2.51
N PHE A 100 6.85 -8.09 1.18
CA PHE A 100 5.93 -7.17 0.54
C PHE A 100 4.45 -7.48 0.81
N ALA A 101 4.10 -8.73 1.11
CA ALA A 101 2.76 -9.05 1.60
C ALA A 101 2.51 -8.45 3.00
N LEU A 102 3.49 -8.48 3.92
CA LEU A 102 3.39 -7.81 5.21
C LEU A 102 3.29 -6.29 5.05
N VAL A 103 4.13 -5.70 4.18
CA VAL A 103 4.08 -4.27 3.82
C VAL A 103 2.72 -3.89 3.24
N GLY A 104 2.14 -4.73 2.39
CA GLY A 104 0.84 -4.48 1.78
C GLY A 104 -0.31 -4.53 2.78
N VAL A 105 -0.30 -5.45 3.75
CA VAL A 105 -1.27 -5.46 4.86
C VAL A 105 -1.17 -4.17 5.66
N PHE A 106 0.02 -3.80 6.11
CA PHE A 106 0.26 -2.56 6.85
C PHE A 106 -0.18 -1.33 6.05
N GLY A 107 0.29 -1.22 4.80
CA GLY A 107 0.04 -0.07 3.93
C GLY A 107 -1.45 0.10 3.60
N SER A 108 -2.19 -1.00 3.42
CA SER A 108 -3.64 -0.95 3.19
C SER A 108 -4.40 -0.44 4.41
N ILE A 109 -4.01 -0.90 5.59
CA ILE A 109 -4.63 -0.46 6.86
C ILE A 109 -4.36 1.03 7.04
N MET A 110 -3.11 1.46 6.95
CA MET A 110 -2.76 2.88 7.14
C MET A 110 -3.44 3.80 6.13
N ALA A 111 -3.49 3.41 4.86
CA ALA A 111 -4.07 4.23 3.81
C ALA A 111 -5.59 4.43 3.91
N LEU A 112 -6.33 3.49 4.53
CA LEU A 112 -7.79 3.58 4.66
C LEU A 112 -8.27 3.92 6.09
N VAL A 113 -7.38 3.81 7.09
CA VAL A 113 -7.64 4.34 8.45
C VAL A 113 -7.30 5.84 8.52
N TYR A 114 -6.25 6.26 7.83
CA TYR A 114 -5.85 7.66 7.70
C TYR A 114 -5.71 8.04 6.22
N PRO A 115 -6.84 8.18 5.49
CA PRO A 115 -6.82 8.39 4.06
C PRO A 115 -6.33 9.80 3.70
N VAL A 116 -5.29 9.86 2.87
CA VAL A 116 -4.75 11.07 2.27
C VAL A 116 -5.07 11.05 0.78
N PHE A 117 -6.08 11.81 0.38
CA PHE A 117 -6.47 11.91 -1.02
C PHE A 117 -5.75 13.04 -1.73
N TYR A 118 -5.53 12.87 -3.03
CA TYR A 118 -5.10 13.95 -3.90
C TYR A 118 -6.18 15.05 -3.96
N PRO A 119 -5.77 16.31 -4.21
CA PRO A 119 -6.68 17.45 -4.27
C PRO A 119 -7.46 17.50 -5.59
N PHE A 120 -8.31 16.50 -5.80
CA PHE A 120 -9.20 16.38 -6.94
C PHE A 120 -10.64 16.13 -6.46
N PRO A 121 -11.66 16.55 -7.25
CA PRO A 121 -13.07 16.36 -6.88
C PRO A 121 -13.43 14.86 -6.86
N PHE A 122 -14.33 14.45 -5.99
CA PHE A 122 -14.84 13.06 -5.98
C PHE A 122 -16.03 12.93 -6.97
N PRO A 123 -16.14 11.80 -7.70
CA PRO A 123 -15.22 10.67 -7.81
C PRO A 123 -14.10 10.94 -8.85
N HIS A 124 -12.87 10.98 -8.39
CA HIS A 124 -11.70 11.09 -9.25
C HIS A 124 -10.95 9.76 -9.31
N VAL A 125 -10.29 9.45 -10.44
CA VAL A 125 -9.56 8.17 -10.61
C VAL A 125 -8.56 7.92 -9.48
N SER A 126 -7.89 8.94 -8.97
CA SER A 126 -6.95 8.81 -7.86
C SER A 126 -7.63 8.41 -6.55
N SER A 127 -8.83 8.96 -6.27
CA SER A 127 -9.60 8.63 -5.06
C SER A 127 -10.21 7.24 -5.14
N VAL A 128 -10.81 6.89 -6.28
CA VAL A 128 -11.33 5.54 -6.54
C VAL A 128 -10.21 4.51 -6.48
N ASN A 129 -9.06 4.82 -7.10
CA ASN A 129 -7.89 3.95 -7.06
C ASN A 129 -7.29 3.83 -5.66
N ASN A 130 -7.30 4.88 -4.86
CA ASN A 130 -6.83 4.81 -3.48
C ASN A 130 -7.69 3.80 -2.69
N ILE A 131 -9.00 3.91 -2.76
CA ILE A 131 -9.92 3.02 -2.03
C ILE A 131 -9.81 1.59 -2.55
N PHE A 132 -10.15 1.37 -3.84
CA PHE A 132 -10.18 0.04 -4.43
C PHE A 132 -8.81 -0.62 -4.48
N GLY A 133 -7.76 0.14 -4.78
CA GLY A 133 -6.39 -0.36 -4.84
C GLY A 133 -5.91 -0.91 -3.49
N HIS A 134 -6.26 -0.26 -2.37
CA HIS A 134 -5.90 -0.76 -1.04
C HIS A 134 -6.78 -1.93 -0.58
N TRP A 135 -8.05 -2.01 -1.00
CA TRP A 135 -8.85 -3.22 -0.81
C TRP A 135 -8.23 -4.42 -1.55
N ALA A 136 -7.87 -4.23 -2.82
CA ALA A 136 -7.25 -5.27 -3.63
C ALA A 136 -5.87 -5.67 -3.10
N LEU A 137 -5.07 -4.70 -2.63
CA LEU A 137 -3.79 -4.97 -2.00
C LEU A 137 -3.95 -5.81 -0.73
N LEU A 138 -4.86 -5.41 0.19
CA LEU A 138 -5.14 -6.16 1.40
C LEU A 138 -5.56 -7.59 1.09
N ALA A 139 -6.51 -7.74 0.16
CA ALA A 139 -7.02 -9.05 -0.25
C ALA A 139 -5.89 -9.94 -0.81
N ASN A 140 -5.13 -9.46 -1.78
CA ASN A 140 -4.04 -10.22 -2.39
C ASN A 140 -2.94 -10.58 -1.39
N CYS A 141 -2.59 -9.66 -0.47
CA CYS A 141 -1.59 -9.91 0.56
C CYS A 141 -2.06 -10.97 1.57
N LEU A 142 -3.30 -10.87 2.05
CA LEU A 142 -3.86 -11.86 2.99
C LEU A 142 -4.03 -13.23 2.32
N ILE A 143 -4.52 -13.29 1.08
CA ILE A 143 -4.58 -14.52 0.30
C ILE A 143 -3.19 -15.15 0.18
N TYR A 144 -2.16 -14.34 -0.13
CA TYR A 144 -0.79 -14.82 -0.21
C TYR A 144 -0.29 -15.37 1.12
N LEU A 145 -0.46 -14.63 2.21
CA LEU A 145 -0.04 -15.05 3.55
C LEU A 145 -0.76 -16.32 4.00
N VAL A 146 -2.07 -16.45 3.74
CA VAL A 146 -2.82 -17.68 4.09
C VAL A 146 -2.31 -18.90 3.32
N ARG A 147 -1.91 -18.73 2.05
CA ARG A 147 -1.57 -19.86 1.17
C ARG A 147 -0.10 -20.23 1.12
N TYR A 148 0.78 -19.24 1.29
CA TYR A 148 2.21 -19.38 0.96
C TYR A 148 3.15 -18.90 2.06
N TYR A 149 2.61 -18.44 3.21
CA TYR A 149 3.44 -18.02 4.33
C TYR A 149 4.37 -19.16 4.76
N LYS A 150 5.63 -18.82 5.00
CA LYS A 150 6.62 -19.75 5.54
C LYS A 150 7.32 -19.13 6.74
N VAL A 151 7.44 -19.92 7.80
CA VAL A 151 8.30 -19.55 8.92
C VAL A 151 9.75 -19.74 8.51
N GLU A 152 10.53 -18.67 8.50
CA GLU A 152 11.95 -18.72 8.19
C GLU A 152 12.80 -18.45 9.42
N LYS A 153 13.98 -19.08 9.48
CA LYS A 153 14.97 -18.78 10.52
C LYS A 153 15.50 -17.37 10.31
N GLY A 154 15.48 -16.55 11.36
CA GLY A 154 15.97 -15.17 11.32
C GLY A 154 15.05 -14.21 10.55
N ASP A 155 13.75 -14.54 10.39
CA ASP A 155 12.77 -13.71 9.68
C ASP A 155 12.71 -12.26 10.23
N THR A 156 12.78 -12.09 11.55
CA THR A 156 12.83 -10.77 12.19
C THR A 156 14.01 -9.93 11.69
N TRP A 157 15.20 -10.53 11.64
CA TRP A 157 16.39 -9.83 11.13
C TRP A 157 16.28 -9.50 9.64
N LYS A 158 15.76 -10.42 8.85
CA LYS A 158 15.51 -10.20 7.42
C LYS A 158 14.50 -9.07 7.20
N ILE A 159 13.44 -8.97 8.01
CA ILE A 159 12.48 -7.86 7.97
C ILE A 159 13.20 -6.53 8.24
N CYS A 160 14.04 -6.46 9.30
CA CYS A 160 14.81 -5.27 9.59
C CYS A 160 15.69 -4.85 8.40
N GLN A 161 16.47 -5.77 7.85
CA GLN A 161 17.37 -5.49 6.72
C GLN A 161 16.60 -5.02 5.49
N MET A 162 15.50 -5.70 5.15
CA MET A 162 14.68 -5.31 3.99
C MET A 162 14.02 -3.96 4.20
N THR A 163 13.51 -3.66 5.40
CA THR A 163 12.88 -2.35 5.68
C THR A 163 13.92 -1.23 5.60
N LEU A 164 15.11 -1.43 6.16
CA LEU A 164 16.22 -0.48 6.03
C LEU A 164 16.57 -0.24 4.54
N GLY A 165 16.75 -1.30 3.76
CA GLY A 165 17.11 -1.19 2.35
C GLY A 165 16.02 -0.53 1.49
N VAL A 166 14.77 -0.95 1.64
CA VAL A 166 13.62 -0.37 0.91
C VAL A 166 13.48 1.12 1.26
N ASN A 167 13.56 1.46 2.53
CA ASN A 167 13.45 2.85 2.97
C ASN A 167 14.63 3.71 2.53
N ALA A 168 15.84 3.15 2.45
CA ALA A 168 17.00 3.86 1.89
C ALA A 168 16.78 4.19 0.39
N ILE A 169 16.24 3.25 -0.38
CA ILE A 169 15.88 3.50 -1.80
C ILE A 169 14.83 4.61 -1.89
N ILE A 170 13.81 4.59 -1.03
CA ILE A 170 12.76 5.62 -1.00
C ILE A 170 13.36 6.99 -0.61
N LEU A 171 14.25 7.02 0.37
CA LEU A 171 14.95 8.26 0.76
C LEU A 171 15.74 8.85 -0.40
N ILE A 172 16.51 8.02 -1.12
CA ILE A 172 17.26 8.44 -2.31
C ILE A 172 16.30 8.99 -3.38
N ALA A 173 15.19 8.30 -3.64
CA ALA A 173 14.19 8.78 -4.59
C ALA A 173 13.62 10.15 -4.19
N ASN A 174 13.33 10.37 -2.91
CA ASN A 174 12.87 11.67 -2.40
C ASN A 174 13.91 12.76 -2.59
N LEU A 175 15.18 12.49 -2.29
CA LEU A 175 16.28 13.46 -2.47
C LEU A 175 16.46 13.84 -3.95
N LEU A 176 16.30 12.88 -4.86
CA LEU A 176 16.47 13.13 -6.31
C LEU A 176 15.24 13.81 -6.94
N THR A 177 14.04 13.62 -6.43
CA THR A 177 12.80 14.10 -7.06
C THR A 177 12.14 15.26 -6.31
N GLY A 178 12.56 15.55 -5.09
CA GLY A 178 11.85 16.48 -4.19
C GLY A 178 10.52 15.91 -3.68
N GLY A 179 10.31 14.59 -3.77
CA GLY A 179 9.08 13.92 -3.35
C GLY A 179 8.98 13.70 -1.84
N ASN A 180 7.82 13.20 -1.41
CA ASN A 180 7.57 12.74 -0.04
C ASN A 180 7.09 11.29 -0.02
N TYR A 181 7.73 10.43 -0.78
CA TYR A 181 7.44 9.01 -0.80
C TYR A 181 7.71 8.39 0.56
N GLY A 182 6.80 7.53 1.01
CA GLY A 182 6.89 6.89 2.32
C GLY A 182 6.86 7.86 3.51
N PHE A 183 6.49 9.13 3.28
CA PHE A 183 6.45 10.20 4.28
C PHE A 183 7.81 10.50 4.93
N MET A 184 8.91 10.27 4.20
CA MET A 184 10.26 10.45 4.76
C MET A 184 10.78 11.89 4.68
N SER A 185 10.20 12.73 3.83
CA SER A 185 10.54 14.16 3.80
C SER A 185 9.71 14.96 4.80
N LYS A 186 8.43 14.58 4.99
CA LYS A 186 7.52 15.22 5.94
C LYS A 186 6.52 14.20 6.47
N LEU A 187 6.54 13.98 7.77
CA LEU A 187 5.62 13.07 8.45
C LEU A 187 4.22 13.68 8.59
N PRO A 188 3.13 12.91 8.40
CA PRO A 188 1.76 13.44 8.39
C PRO A 188 1.34 14.14 9.69
N VAL A 189 1.79 13.63 10.83
CA VAL A 189 1.34 14.09 12.17
C VAL A 189 2.39 14.95 12.86
N ILE A 190 3.66 14.58 12.73
CA ILE A 190 4.77 15.19 13.49
C ILE A 190 5.54 16.24 12.68
N GLY A 191 5.29 16.32 11.38
CA GLY A 191 5.91 17.34 10.52
C GLY A 191 7.29 16.95 9.98
N ASP A 192 8.12 17.94 9.75
CA ASP A 192 9.47 17.78 9.20
C ASP A 192 10.52 17.94 10.31
N HIS A 193 11.35 16.91 10.47
CA HIS A 193 12.48 16.88 11.41
C HIS A 193 13.81 16.63 10.69
N GLY A 194 13.84 16.85 9.38
CA GLY A 194 14.95 16.50 8.51
C GLY A 194 14.92 15.06 8.03
N SER A 195 15.35 14.86 6.79
CA SER A 195 15.18 13.58 6.08
C SER A 195 15.78 12.37 6.79
N LEU A 196 16.93 12.55 7.48
CA LEU A 196 17.56 11.44 8.21
C LEU A 196 16.75 11.00 9.43
N LEU A 197 16.26 11.96 10.23
CA LEU A 197 15.48 11.64 11.42
C LEU A 197 14.11 11.06 11.02
N ASN A 198 13.45 11.62 10.01
CA ASN A 198 12.22 11.08 9.47
C ASN A 198 12.42 9.64 8.94
N TYR A 199 13.51 9.38 8.22
CA TYR A 199 13.89 8.02 7.79
C TYR A 199 14.02 7.05 8.96
N LEU A 200 14.71 7.43 10.03
CA LEU A 200 14.89 6.59 11.22
C LEU A 200 13.56 6.31 11.91
N ILE A 201 12.71 7.33 12.08
CA ILE A 201 11.38 7.22 12.69
C ILE A 201 10.51 6.25 11.87
N VAL A 202 10.35 6.52 10.57
CA VAL A 202 9.51 5.68 9.68
C VAL A 202 10.02 4.24 9.65
N THR A 203 11.35 4.07 9.53
CA THR A 203 11.95 2.73 9.45
C THR A 203 11.74 1.94 10.73
N SER A 204 11.94 2.56 11.90
CA SER A 204 11.77 1.91 13.20
C SER A 204 10.32 1.53 13.45
N LEU A 205 9.39 2.45 13.25
CA LEU A 205 7.96 2.20 13.42
C LEU A 205 7.46 1.12 12.47
N MET A 206 7.79 1.24 11.19
CA MET A 206 7.40 0.26 10.17
C MET A 206 7.98 -1.12 10.48
N THR A 207 9.26 -1.22 10.84
CA THR A 207 9.90 -2.49 11.21
C THR A 207 9.17 -3.15 12.38
N GLY A 208 8.88 -2.40 13.44
CA GLY A 208 8.15 -2.93 14.60
C GLY A 208 6.77 -3.49 14.23
N ILE A 209 6.01 -2.75 13.41
CA ILE A 209 4.69 -3.18 12.96
C ILE A 209 4.77 -4.41 12.05
N LEU A 210 5.72 -4.45 11.11
CA LEU A 210 5.91 -5.61 10.23
C LEU A 210 6.31 -6.87 11.01
N ILE A 211 7.15 -6.73 12.03
CA ILE A 211 7.50 -7.85 12.96
C ILE A 211 6.23 -8.33 13.68
N LEU A 212 5.40 -7.42 14.18
CA LEU A 212 4.13 -7.79 14.84
C LEU A 212 3.21 -8.55 13.88
N ILE A 213 2.98 -8.06 12.67
CA ILE A 213 2.15 -8.74 11.65
C ILE A 213 2.75 -10.11 11.33
N ASN A 214 4.07 -10.21 11.20
CA ASN A 214 4.77 -11.47 10.95
C ASN A 214 4.57 -12.47 12.10
N GLN A 215 4.62 -12.04 13.36
CA GLN A 215 4.37 -12.90 14.51
C GLN A 215 2.92 -13.41 14.56
N LEU A 216 1.95 -12.56 14.21
CA LEU A 216 0.55 -12.96 14.10
C LEU A 216 0.34 -14.01 12.99
N ALA A 217 0.97 -13.82 11.83
CA ALA A 217 0.93 -14.80 10.74
C ALA A 217 1.58 -16.14 11.17
N LYS A 218 2.71 -16.08 11.87
CA LYS A 218 3.43 -17.22 12.40
C LYS A 218 2.61 -18.01 13.43
N TYR A 219 1.96 -17.31 14.35
CA TYR A 219 1.07 -17.92 15.34
C TYR A 219 -0.07 -18.69 14.69
N LYS A 220 -0.73 -18.07 13.70
CA LYS A 220 -1.79 -18.72 12.96
C LYS A 220 -1.33 -19.99 12.26
N HIS A 221 -0.18 -19.97 11.59
CA HIS A 221 0.34 -21.13 10.85
C HIS A 221 0.86 -22.27 11.76
N LYS A 222 1.14 -22.00 13.03
CA LYS A 222 1.50 -23.06 14.00
C LYS A 222 0.29 -23.79 14.56
N ASN A 223 -0.88 -23.15 14.54
CA ASN A 223 -2.11 -23.63 15.18
C ASN A 223 -3.18 -24.07 14.14
N SER A 224 -2.84 -24.10 12.85
CA SER A 224 -3.65 -24.60 11.74
C SER A 224 -3.10 -25.91 11.23
#